data_0d80ec0f5c38761c140747037fee448d
#
_entry.id   0d80ec0f5c38761c140747037fee448d
#
_cell.length_a   1.000
_cell.length_b   1.000
_cell.length_c   1.000
_cell.angle_alpha   90.00
_cell.angle_beta   90.00
_cell.angle_gamma   90.00
#
_symmetry.space_group_name_H-M   'P 1'
#
loop_
_entity.id
_entity.type
_entity.pdbx_description
1 polymer ?
#
loop_
_entity_poly.entity_id
_entity_poly.type
_entity_poly.pdbx_seq_one_letter_code
_entity_poly.pdbx_strand_id
1 'polypeptide(L)'
;MKVHGSLDSFSDLKTKESVSIPLQERIPNGFIPEIITPGSDKYKAILTSASRDILHKADTLIEKANNFLCIGYGFNDSQIQEKIITKIKSGTPIVIVTQKLKDNSLDLINSNSRNYVVVMDGGNNSTRFIINKTDVTIDGTYWTIEGFNEII
;
A
#
# COMPACT_ATOMS: atom_id res chain seq x y z
N MET A 1 11.18 -0.18 -1.16
CA MET A 1 11.02 1.25 -0.81
C MET A 1 9.85 1.37 0.16
N LYS A 2 10.01 2.07 1.28
CA LYS A 2 9.00 2.24 2.34
C LYS A 2 8.62 3.71 2.41
N VAL A 3 7.49 4.08 1.82
CA VAL A 3 7.07 5.49 1.61
C VAL A 3 6.88 6.25 2.92
N HIS A 4 6.47 5.57 3.98
CA HIS A 4 6.27 6.16 5.30
C HIS A 4 7.38 5.78 6.31
N GLY A 5 8.54 5.33 5.80
CA GLY A 5 9.61 4.81 6.65
C GLY A 5 9.28 3.46 7.26
N SER A 6 10.05 3.04 8.22
CA SER A 6 9.85 1.81 8.98
C SER A 6 10.50 1.91 10.36
N LEU A 7 10.20 0.97 11.23
CA LEU A 7 10.73 0.94 12.61
C LEU A 7 12.25 0.77 12.67
N ASP A 8 12.88 0.33 11.60
CA ASP A 8 14.31 0.16 11.45
C ASP A 8 15.01 1.29 10.67
N SER A 9 14.25 2.32 10.23
CA SER A 9 14.78 3.45 9.46
C SER A 9 15.06 4.64 10.37
N PHE A 10 16.29 5.14 10.32
CA PHE A 10 16.74 6.27 11.12
C PHE A 10 17.57 7.24 10.28
N SER A 11 17.57 8.52 10.67
CA SER A 11 18.46 9.55 10.13
C SER A 11 19.56 9.84 11.15
N ASP A 12 20.82 9.82 10.74
CA ASP A 12 21.94 10.27 11.52
C ASP A 12 21.90 11.80 11.68
N LEU A 13 21.94 12.28 12.91
CA LEU A 13 21.87 13.72 13.21
C LEU A 13 23.06 14.53 12.66
N LYS A 14 24.22 13.89 12.50
CA LYS A 14 25.46 14.53 12.03
C LYS A 14 25.57 14.53 10.52
N THR A 15 25.38 13.36 9.89
CA THR A 15 25.55 13.19 8.44
C THR A 15 24.28 13.48 7.65
N LYS A 16 23.12 13.42 8.32
CA LYS A 16 21.77 13.48 7.69
C LYS A 16 21.48 12.33 6.73
N GLU A 17 22.24 11.26 6.80
CA GLU A 17 22.06 10.07 5.99
C GLU A 17 21.04 9.13 6.63
N SER A 18 20.24 8.48 5.79
CA SER A 18 19.33 7.42 6.22
C SER A 18 20.10 6.12 6.44
N VAL A 19 19.90 5.50 7.59
CA VAL A 19 20.52 4.23 7.98
C VAL A 19 19.45 3.26 8.46
N SER A 20 19.70 1.97 8.25
CA SER A 20 18.86 0.91 8.84
C SER A 20 19.55 0.39 10.10
N ILE A 21 18.83 0.45 11.22
CA ILE A 21 19.30 -0.03 12.52
C ILE A 21 18.35 -1.13 12.97
N PRO A 22 18.84 -2.32 13.39
CA PRO A 22 17.98 -3.38 13.91
C PRO A 22 17.09 -2.88 15.05
N LEU A 23 15.89 -3.44 15.14
CA LEU A 23 14.93 -3.12 16.20
C LEU A 23 15.56 -3.32 17.59
N GLN A 24 15.44 -2.32 18.44
CA GLN A 24 15.95 -2.31 19.80
C GLN A 24 15.00 -1.51 20.72
N GLU A 25 15.10 -1.74 22.04
CA GLU A 25 14.20 -1.12 23.01
C GLU A 25 14.32 0.41 23.09
N ARG A 26 15.47 0.95 22.70
CA ARG A 26 15.74 2.40 22.78
C ARG A 26 16.35 2.91 21.50
N ILE A 27 15.99 4.12 21.13
CA ILE A 27 16.60 4.81 20.00
C ILE A 27 18.05 5.17 20.37
N PRO A 28 19.05 4.78 19.56
CA PRO A 28 20.45 5.13 19.82
C PRO A 28 20.66 6.63 19.82
N ASN A 29 21.57 7.11 20.67
CA ASN A 29 21.94 8.52 20.69
C ASN A 29 22.51 8.97 19.32
N GLY A 30 22.07 10.12 18.86
CA GLY A 30 22.51 10.67 17.57
C GLY A 30 21.67 10.26 16.38
N PHE A 31 20.58 9.52 16.59
CA PHE A 31 19.66 9.09 15.54
C PHE A 31 18.22 9.56 15.78
N ILE A 32 17.48 9.85 14.70
CA ILE A 32 16.06 10.19 14.72
C ILE A 32 15.33 9.14 13.87
N PRO A 33 14.18 8.59 14.33
CA PRO A 33 13.35 7.70 13.53
C PRO A 33 12.84 8.37 12.25
N GLU A 34 12.92 7.68 11.12
CA GLU A 34 12.33 8.08 9.84
C GLU A 34 10.98 7.38 9.59
N ILE A 35 10.12 7.37 10.59
CA ILE A 35 8.77 6.83 10.45
C ILE A 35 7.75 7.94 10.46
N ILE A 36 6.84 7.94 9.49
CA ILE A 36 5.71 8.85 9.42
C ILE A 36 4.51 8.17 10.08
N THR A 37 4.15 8.62 11.27
CA THR A 37 2.98 8.11 11.98
C THR A 37 1.68 8.67 11.40
N PRO A 38 0.55 7.94 11.48
CA PRO A 38 -0.76 8.48 11.14
C PRO A 38 -1.10 9.69 12.02
N GLY A 39 -1.58 10.79 11.42
CA GLY A 39 -2.02 11.97 12.16
C GLY A 39 -1.65 13.30 11.51
N SER A 40 -1.85 14.40 12.24
CA SER A 40 -1.66 15.78 11.78
C SER A 40 -0.21 16.14 11.41
N ASP A 41 0.77 15.43 11.95
CA ASP A 41 2.19 15.67 11.67
C ASP A 41 2.68 15.02 10.37
N LYS A 42 1.81 14.26 9.69
CA LYS A 42 2.11 13.62 8.38
C LYS A 42 2.62 14.64 7.36
N TYR A 43 2.01 15.83 7.32
CA TYR A 43 2.42 16.91 6.42
C TYR A 43 3.79 17.50 6.77
N LYS A 44 4.15 17.60 8.05
CA LYS A 44 5.44 18.13 8.48
C LYS A 44 6.58 17.17 8.17
N ALA A 45 6.36 15.88 8.34
CA ALA A 45 7.36 14.84 8.04
C ALA A 45 7.66 14.73 6.53
N ILE A 46 6.66 14.95 5.67
CA ILE A 46 6.82 14.95 4.20
C ILE A 46 7.68 16.13 3.71
N LEU A 47 7.86 17.16 4.51
CA LEU A 47 8.69 18.32 4.15
C LEU A 47 10.20 18.05 4.20
N THR A 48 10.67 16.91 4.70
CA THR A 48 12.08 16.55 4.60
C THR A 48 12.46 16.21 3.16
N SER A 49 13.68 16.57 2.73
CA SER A 49 14.16 16.26 1.39
C SER A 49 14.12 14.77 1.08
N ALA A 50 14.58 13.94 2.02
CA ALA A 50 14.58 12.48 1.88
C ALA A 50 13.17 11.89 1.66
N SER A 51 12.16 12.37 2.40
CA SER A 51 10.77 11.91 2.22
C SER A 51 10.20 12.31 0.87
N ARG A 52 10.54 13.51 0.37
CA ARG A 52 10.13 13.96 -0.97
C ARG A 52 10.75 13.11 -2.08
N ASP A 53 12.02 12.75 -1.95
CA ASP A 53 12.72 11.91 -2.93
C ASP A 53 12.13 10.51 -2.99
N ILE A 54 11.76 9.94 -1.85
CA ILE A 54 11.08 8.63 -1.76
C ILE A 54 9.70 8.70 -2.42
N LEU A 55 8.92 9.74 -2.14
CA LEU A 55 7.61 9.94 -2.77
C LEU A 55 7.73 10.12 -4.28
N HIS A 56 8.68 10.92 -4.75
CA HIS A 56 8.93 11.11 -6.18
C HIS A 56 9.34 9.80 -6.88
N LYS A 57 10.17 8.99 -6.25
CA LYS A 57 10.51 7.64 -6.75
C LYS A 57 9.27 6.74 -6.80
N ALA A 58 8.40 6.78 -5.77
CA ALA A 58 7.14 6.04 -5.76
C ALA A 58 6.22 6.47 -6.90
N ASP A 59 6.04 7.77 -7.09
CA ASP A 59 5.26 8.34 -8.19
C ASP A 59 5.77 7.84 -9.54
N THR A 60 7.07 7.90 -9.78
CA THR A 60 7.69 7.42 -11.02
C THR A 60 7.44 5.93 -11.26
N LEU A 61 7.48 5.09 -10.20
CA LEU A 61 7.19 3.67 -10.33
C LEU A 61 5.70 3.42 -10.64
N ILE A 62 4.79 4.14 -9.98
CA ILE A 62 3.36 4.06 -10.24
C ILE A 62 3.04 4.50 -11.68
N GLU A 63 3.65 5.58 -12.15
CA GLU A 63 3.45 6.09 -13.52
C GLU A 63 3.91 5.08 -14.60
N LYS A 64 4.99 4.35 -14.34
CA LYS A 64 5.53 3.34 -15.25
C LYS A 64 4.86 1.97 -15.12
N ALA A 65 4.01 1.76 -14.12
CA ALA A 65 3.39 0.47 -13.89
C ALA A 65 2.43 0.08 -15.02
N ASN A 66 2.53 -1.17 -15.48
CA ASN A 66 1.63 -1.78 -16.46
C ASN A 66 0.46 -2.53 -15.78
N ASN A 67 0.61 -2.86 -14.51
CA ASN A 67 -0.40 -3.47 -13.64
C ASN A 67 -0.09 -3.15 -12.17
N PHE A 68 -1.08 -3.37 -11.31
CA PHE A 68 -0.91 -3.24 -9.86
C PHE A 68 -1.30 -4.53 -9.16
N LEU A 69 -0.47 -4.95 -8.21
CA LEU A 69 -0.83 -5.94 -7.18
C LEU A 69 -0.76 -5.23 -5.82
N CYS A 70 -1.90 -5.08 -5.17
CA CYS A 70 -2.05 -4.43 -3.87
C CYS A 70 -2.37 -5.46 -2.80
N ILE A 71 -1.46 -5.73 -1.89
CA ILE A 71 -1.65 -6.68 -0.78
C ILE A 71 -1.79 -5.90 0.52
N GLY A 72 -2.90 -6.09 1.26
CA GLY A 72 -3.16 -5.42 2.52
C GLY A 72 -3.36 -3.90 2.42
N TYR A 73 -3.57 -3.36 1.23
CA TYR A 73 -3.75 -1.93 1.00
C TYR A 73 -5.23 -1.53 1.05
N GLY A 74 -5.58 -0.68 2.00
CA GLY A 74 -6.98 -0.28 2.25
C GLY A 74 -7.43 0.99 1.53
N PHE A 75 -6.64 1.58 0.65
CA PHE A 75 -6.94 2.84 -0.07
C PHE A 75 -7.25 4.01 0.87
N ASN A 76 -6.50 4.12 1.98
CA ASN A 76 -6.64 5.21 2.96
C ASN A 76 -5.51 6.26 2.87
N ASP A 77 -4.56 6.11 1.97
CA ASP A 77 -3.47 7.06 1.72
C ASP A 77 -3.75 7.89 0.48
N SER A 78 -4.23 9.11 0.65
CA SER A 78 -4.64 10.00 -0.44
C SER A 78 -3.54 10.25 -1.46
N GLN A 79 -2.28 10.36 -1.04
CA GLN A 79 -1.16 10.67 -1.92
C GLN A 79 -0.87 9.55 -2.92
N ILE A 80 -0.80 8.31 -2.43
CA ILE A 80 -0.57 7.13 -3.29
C ILE A 80 -1.85 6.77 -4.03
N GLN A 81 -3.00 6.84 -3.35
CA GLN A 81 -4.30 6.50 -3.90
C GLN A 81 -4.63 7.30 -5.17
N GLU A 82 -4.45 8.62 -5.17
CA GLU A 82 -4.77 9.48 -6.32
C GLU A 82 -4.00 9.07 -7.58
N LYS A 83 -2.72 8.69 -7.43
CA LYS A 83 -1.88 8.24 -8.54
C LYS A 83 -2.35 6.89 -9.08
N ILE A 84 -2.63 5.92 -8.19
CA ILE A 84 -3.17 4.61 -8.59
C ILE A 84 -4.51 4.79 -9.29
N ILE A 85 -5.42 5.59 -8.75
CA ILE A 85 -6.74 5.85 -9.36
C ILE A 85 -6.61 6.46 -10.74
N THR A 86 -5.70 7.40 -10.93
CA THR A 86 -5.42 7.99 -12.26
C THR A 86 -4.99 6.92 -13.26
N LYS A 87 -4.13 5.99 -12.86
CA LYS A 87 -3.64 4.90 -13.71
C LYS A 87 -4.75 3.89 -14.05
N ILE A 88 -5.54 3.46 -13.07
CA ILE A 88 -6.62 2.50 -13.33
C ILE A 88 -7.77 3.11 -14.17
N LYS A 89 -8.00 4.42 -14.07
CA LYS A 89 -8.90 5.15 -14.98
C LYS A 89 -8.44 5.07 -16.44
N SER A 90 -7.13 5.08 -16.66
CA SER A 90 -6.55 4.95 -18.01
C SER A 90 -6.49 3.50 -18.51
N GLY A 91 -7.00 2.54 -17.73
CA GLY A 91 -7.12 1.13 -18.11
C GLY A 91 -6.07 0.19 -17.53
N THR A 92 -5.15 0.69 -16.67
CA THR A 92 -4.15 -0.17 -16.00
C THR A 92 -4.86 -1.19 -15.09
N PRO A 93 -4.62 -2.51 -15.26
CA PRO A 93 -5.24 -3.54 -14.44
C PRO A 93 -4.78 -3.47 -12.99
N ILE A 94 -5.67 -3.87 -12.06
CA ILE A 94 -5.36 -3.93 -10.63
C ILE A 94 -5.91 -5.20 -9.98
N VAL A 95 -5.08 -5.85 -9.18
CA VAL A 95 -5.46 -6.95 -8.29
C VAL A 95 -5.28 -6.47 -6.85
N ILE A 96 -6.31 -6.64 -6.04
CA ILE A 96 -6.31 -6.25 -4.63
C ILE A 96 -6.56 -7.50 -3.79
N VAL A 97 -5.61 -7.85 -2.92
CA VAL A 97 -5.71 -8.95 -1.97
C VAL A 97 -5.71 -8.37 -0.57
N THR A 98 -6.79 -8.56 0.17
CA THR A 98 -6.94 -7.98 1.51
C THR A 98 -7.97 -8.75 2.34
N GLN A 99 -7.86 -8.71 3.65
CA GLN A 99 -8.88 -9.30 4.51
C GLN A 99 -10.23 -8.60 4.32
N LYS A 100 -10.23 -7.27 4.30
CA LYS A 100 -11.45 -6.48 4.15
C LYS A 100 -11.17 -5.20 3.39
N LEU A 101 -12.04 -4.87 2.45
CA LEU A 101 -12.06 -3.58 1.78
C LEU A 101 -13.30 -2.80 2.24
N LYS A 102 -13.15 -1.52 2.54
CA LYS A 102 -14.30 -0.66 2.89
C LYS A 102 -15.16 -0.41 1.66
N ASP A 103 -16.48 -0.26 1.87
CA ASP A 103 -17.43 -0.05 0.78
C ASP A 103 -17.06 1.16 -0.09
N ASN A 104 -16.67 2.28 0.52
CA ASN A 104 -16.22 3.46 -0.23
C ASN A 104 -14.95 3.22 -1.07
N SER A 105 -14.06 2.34 -0.63
CA SER A 105 -12.87 1.96 -1.41
C SER A 105 -13.24 1.03 -2.56
N LEU A 106 -14.18 0.11 -2.34
CA LEU A 106 -14.73 -0.75 -3.39
C LEU A 106 -15.47 0.08 -4.45
N ASP A 107 -16.31 1.03 -4.02
CA ASP A 107 -17.02 1.94 -4.92
C ASP A 107 -16.05 2.79 -5.75
N LEU A 108 -14.95 3.22 -5.13
CA LEU A 108 -13.89 3.95 -5.81
C LEU A 108 -13.27 3.11 -6.93
N ILE A 109 -12.94 1.83 -6.67
CA ILE A 109 -12.41 0.91 -7.68
C ILE A 109 -13.45 0.64 -8.77
N ASN A 110 -14.68 0.29 -8.39
CA ASN A 110 -15.79 0.01 -9.32
C ASN A 110 -16.09 1.15 -10.28
N SER A 111 -15.95 2.39 -9.80
CA SER A 111 -16.24 3.60 -10.57
C SER A 111 -15.10 4.00 -11.51
N ASN A 112 -13.86 3.59 -11.20
CA ASN A 112 -12.66 4.07 -11.87
C ASN A 112 -11.90 2.99 -12.64
N SER A 113 -12.17 1.70 -12.44
CA SER A 113 -11.50 0.61 -13.15
C SER A 113 -12.47 -0.26 -13.93
N ARG A 114 -12.02 -0.73 -15.10
CA ARG A 114 -12.71 -1.73 -15.92
C ARG A 114 -12.01 -3.10 -15.86
N ASN A 115 -10.78 -3.13 -15.37
CA ASN A 115 -9.92 -4.31 -15.28
C ASN A 115 -9.43 -4.46 -13.85
N TYR A 116 -10.22 -5.08 -13.00
CA TYR A 116 -9.84 -5.29 -11.61
C TYR A 116 -10.30 -6.63 -11.06
N VAL A 117 -9.54 -7.12 -10.08
CA VAL A 117 -9.89 -8.25 -9.24
C VAL A 117 -9.70 -7.83 -7.79
N VAL A 118 -10.73 -8.04 -6.97
CA VAL A 118 -10.62 -7.93 -5.51
C VAL A 118 -10.77 -9.33 -4.93
N VAL A 119 -9.81 -9.72 -4.09
CA VAL A 119 -9.77 -11.01 -3.38
C VAL A 119 -9.81 -10.68 -1.90
N MET A 120 -10.88 -11.07 -1.21
CA MET A 120 -11.05 -10.76 0.21
C MET A 120 -11.74 -11.88 0.98
N ASP A 121 -11.70 -11.78 2.30
CA ASP A 121 -12.38 -12.73 3.19
C ASP A 121 -13.88 -12.76 2.87
N GLY A 122 -14.38 -13.96 2.56
CA GLY A 122 -15.80 -14.25 2.33
C GLY A 122 -16.54 -14.69 3.59
N GLY A 123 -15.82 -14.89 4.72
CA GLY A 123 -16.35 -15.53 5.93
C GLY A 123 -16.43 -17.05 5.79
N ASN A 124 -16.59 -17.75 6.92
CA ASN A 124 -16.77 -19.20 6.95
C ASN A 124 -15.74 -20.00 6.12
N ASN A 125 -14.45 -19.63 6.23
CA ASN A 125 -13.35 -20.27 5.49
C ASN A 125 -13.54 -20.18 3.96
N SER A 126 -14.07 -19.05 3.47
CA SER A 126 -14.25 -18.82 2.05
C SER A 126 -13.54 -17.54 1.59
N THR A 127 -13.36 -17.41 0.29
CA THR A 127 -12.83 -16.21 -0.35
C THR A 127 -13.86 -15.62 -1.28
N ARG A 128 -14.09 -14.32 -1.14
CA ARG A 128 -14.92 -13.52 -2.03
C ARG A 128 -14.06 -12.87 -3.10
N PHE A 129 -14.36 -13.16 -4.35
CA PHE A 129 -13.75 -12.56 -5.53
C PHE A 129 -14.72 -11.58 -6.16
N ILE A 130 -14.27 -10.37 -6.44
CA ILE A 130 -15.01 -9.41 -7.26
C ILE A 130 -14.18 -9.15 -8.52
N ILE A 131 -14.66 -9.65 -9.64
CA ILE A 131 -13.97 -9.57 -10.94
C ILE A 131 -14.83 -8.70 -11.87
N ASN A 132 -14.37 -7.47 -12.15
CA ASN A 132 -15.08 -6.55 -13.04
C ASN A 132 -16.59 -6.45 -12.72
N LYS A 133 -16.94 -6.27 -11.44
CA LYS A 133 -18.33 -6.21 -10.90
C LYS A 133 -19.06 -7.56 -10.79
N THR A 134 -18.46 -8.67 -11.21
CA THR A 134 -19.00 -10.01 -10.93
C THR A 134 -18.52 -10.46 -9.58
N ASP A 135 -19.43 -10.84 -8.71
CA ASP A 135 -19.18 -11.25 -7.33
C ASP A 135 -19.33 -12.76 -7.20
N VAL A 136 -18.29 -13.44 -6.73
CA VAL A 136 -18.25 -14.90 -6.55
C VAL A 136 -17.59 -15.24 -5.22
N THR A 137 -18.16 -16.18 -4.48
CA THR A 137 -17.56 -16.71 -3.26
C THR A 137 -17.23 -18.19 -3.47
N ILE A 138 -16.02 -18.60 -3.11
CA ILE A 138 -15.56 -19.99 -3.20
C ILE A 138 -14.95 -20.42 -1.88
N ASP A 139 -15.00 -21.71 -1.59
CA ASP A 139 -14.38 -22.29 -0.38
C ASP A 139 -12.86 -22.17 -0.47
N GLY A 140 -12.22 -21.92 0.68
CA GLY A 140 -10.78 -21.73 0.81
C GLY A 140 -10.37 -20.31 1.18
N THR A 141 -9.16 -20.16 1.70
CA THR A 141 -8.62 -18.90 2.23
C THR A 141 -7.64 -18.21 1.25
N TYR A 142 -8.01 -18.10 -0.02
CA TYR A 142 -7.16 -17.51 -1.08
C TYR A 142 -6.92 -16.01 -0.92
N TRP A 143 -7.58 -15.35 0.02
CA TRP A 143 -7.32 -13.96 0.40
C TRP A 143 -6.11 -13.80 1.34
N THR A 144 -5.58 -14.90 1.90
CA THR A 144 -4.31 -14.90 2.65
C THR A 144 -3.12 -14.93 1.69
N ILE A 145 -1.91 -14.60 2.17
CA ILE A 145 -0.70 -14.67 1.34
C ILE A 145 -0.43 -16.10 0.89
N GLU A 146 -0.57 -17.05 1.82
CA GLU A 146 -0.38 -18.48 1.55
C GLU A 146 -1.36 -18.98 0.49
N GLY A 147 -2.67 -18.73 0.72
CA GLY A 147 -3.71 -19.17 -0.21
C GLY A 147 -3.66 -18.47 -1.56
N PHE A 148 -3.27 -17.18 -1.61
CA PHE A 148 -3.10 -16.47 -2.87
C PHE A 148 -1.97 -17.06 -3.71
N ASN A 149 -0.87 -17.49 -3.09
CA ASN A 149 0.24 -18.14 -3.77
C ASN A 149 -0.12 -19.51 -4.38
N GLU A 150 -1.23 -20.12 -3.98
CA GLU A 150 -1.69 -21.38 -4.57
C GLU A 150 -2.42 -21.19 -5.91
N ILE A 151 -2.84 -19.95 -6.23
CA ILE A 151 -3.66 -19.67 -7.41
C ILE A 151 -2.97 -18.77 -8.47
N ILE A 152 -1.71 -18.38 -8.21
CA ILE A 152 -0.87 -17.61 -9.16
C ILE A 152 0.40 -18.41 -9.62
#